data_01fa3d26feccf3741edb319fe203d672
#
_entry.id   01fa3d26feccf3741edb319fe203d672
#
_cell.length_a   1.000
_cell.length_b   1.000
_cell.length_c   1.000
_cell.angle_alpha   90.00
_cell.angle_beta   90.00
_cell.angle_gamma   90.00
#
_symmetry.space_group_name_H-M   'P 1'
#
loop_
_entity.id
_entity.type
_entity.pdbx_description
1 polymer ?
#
loop_
_entity_poly.entity_id
_entity_poly.type
_entity_poly.pdbx_seq_one_letter_code
_entity_poly.pdbx_strand_id
1 'polypeptide(L)'
;MLDIAIIGAGPAGLSAAITGKIRNKKVKVFGNPMSTSYIYKAERIDNYIGMLGVTGKEMMEQFTGHAREIGVEIQTAKVIEIFPMGKSYMLNVENEFIEAKTVILASGIAKTSILPGENEFLGRGVSYCATCDGPLYRGKAVVVIGDSTHAEEDANYLAEVCEKVYYIPLYKEIDHLDERIEIVRSKPKKIIGENVVAGLELAESSLEVSGVFIIKESIPTSKLLAGLEVDGAAVKVNRMMETNLPGVYAAGDCTGKPFQVAKAVGEGSTAVLQAVSYLNALNREEKLNL
;
A
#
# COMPACT_ATOMS: atom_id res chain seq x y z
N MET A 1 3.42 -15.64 -13.62
CA MET A 1 4.49 -14.97 -12.82
C MET A 1 4.95 -13.71 -13.55
N LEU A 2 5.03 -12.59 -12.85
CA LEU A 2 5.57 -11.31 -13.35
C LEU A 2 7.10 -11.30 -13.21
N ASP A 3 7.78 -10.50 -14.06
CA ASP A 3 9.17 -10.16 -13.82
C ASP A 3 9.28 -9.11 -12.70
N ILE A 4 8.41 -8.08 -12.75
CA ILE A 4 8.43 -6.95 -11.83
C ILE A 4 6.99 -6.60 -11.43
N ALA A 5 6.68 -6.65 -10.14
CA ALA A 5 5.49 -6.06 -9.57
C ALA A 5 5.82 -4.67 -9.01
N ILE A 6 5.01 -3.66 -9.35
CA ILE A 6 5.21 -2.29 -8.90
C ILE A 6 4.01 -1.89 -8.04
N ILE A 7 4.27 -1.48 -6.80
CA ILE A 7 3.24 -1.08 -5.83
C ILE A 7 3.21 0.45 -5.74
N GLY A 8 2.20 1.03 -6.35
CA GLY A 8 1.98 2.47 -6.43
C GLY A 8 1.98 2.99 -7.87
N ALA A 9 0.87 3.60 -8.29
CA ALA A 9 0.67 4.20 -9.61
C ALA A 9 0.98 5.72 -9.64
N GLY A 10 1.86 6.18 -8.73
CA GLY A 10 2.39 7.53 -8.71
C GLY A 10 3.56 7.74 -9.70
N PRO A 11 4.18 8.94 -9.71
CA PRO A 11 5.28 9.26 -10.62
C PRO A 11 6.43 8.27 -10.59
N ALA A 12 6.83 7.77 -9.42
CA ALA A 12 7.90 6.78 -9.27
C ALA A 12 7.51 5.43 -9.91
N GLY A 13 6.32 4.92 -9.59
CA GLY A 13 5.86 3.64 -10.10
C GLY A 13 5.62 3.66 -11.61
N LEU A 14 5.04 4.74 -12.15
CA LEU A 14 4.84 4.90 -13.59
C LEU A 14 6.17 5.01 -14.34
N SER A 15 7.14 5.76 -13.81
CA SER A 15 8.50 5.85 -14.38
C SER A 15 9.19 4.48 -14.42
N ALA A 16 9.08 3.72 -13.31
CA ALA A 16 9.61 2.35 -13.23
C ALA A 16 8.92 1.44 -14.26
N ALA A 17 7.59 1.49 -14.35
CA ALA A 17 6.81 0.65 -15.25
C ALA A 17 7.13 0.91 -16.72
N ILE A 18 7.19 2.18 -17.12
CA ILE A 18 7.55 2.61 -18.48
C ILE A 18 8.92 2.02 -18.85
N THR A 19 9.94 2.27 -18.03
CA THR A 19 11.28 1.79 -18.27
C THR A 19 11.37 0.26 -18.29
N GLY A 20 10.68 -0.42 -17.37
CA GLY A 20 10.61 -1.89 -17.34
C GLY A 20 9.97 -2.48 -18.59
N LYS A 21 8.89 -1.86 -19.07
CA LYS A 21 8.21 -2.28 -20.31
C LYS A 21 9.12 -2.11 -21.54
N ILE A 22 9.81 -0.96 -21.64
CA ILE A 22 10.80 -0.70 -22.73
C ILE A 22 11.94 -1.73 -22.67
N ARG A 23 12.28 -2.24 -21.48
CA ARG A 23 13.26 -3.32 -21.27
C ARG A 23 12.69 -4.73 -21.50
N ASN A 24 11.52 -4.85 -22.12
CA ASN A 24 10.82 -6.12 -22.42
C ASN A 24 10.59 -7.01 -21.18
N LYS A 25 10.28 -6.40 -20.03
CA LYS A 25 9.90 -7.15 -18.82
C LYS A 25 8.38 -7.23 -18.70
N LYS A 26 7.91 -8.32 -18.09
CA LYS A 26 6.50 -8.49 -17.69
C LYS A 26 6.27 -7.64 -16.44
N VAL A 27 5.80 -6.42 -16.63
CA VAL A 27 5.57 -5.44 -15.56
C VAL A 27 4.07 -5.27 -15.36
N LYS A 28 3.67 -5.20 -14.08
CA LYS A 28 2.30 -4.80 -13.70
C LYS A 28 2.36 -3.83 -12.53
N VAL A 29 1.55 -2.78 -12.60
CA VAL A 29 1.41 -1.76 -11.57
C VAL A 29 0.12 -2.00 -10.80
N PHE A 30 0.22 -1.99 -9.48
CA PHE A 30 -0.92 -2.02 -8.55
C PHE A 30 -0.97 -0.71 -7.80
N GLY A 31 -2.10 -0.05 -7.77
CA GLY A 31 -2.21 1.23 -7.07
C GLY A 31 -3.64 1.64 -6.81
N ASN A 32 -3.79 2.55 -5.86
CA ASN A 32 -5.07 3.16 -5.53
C ASN A 32 -5.57 4.07 -6.68
N PRO A 33 -6.86 4.47 -6.66
CA PRO A 33 -7.36 5.45 -7.62
C PRO A 33 -6.49 6.71 -7.64
N MET A 34 -6.19 7.21 -8.83
CA MET A 34 -5.30 8.36 -9.05
C MET A 34 -5.70 9.60 -8.24
N SER A 35 -7.02 9.80 -8.04
CA SER A 35 -7.58 10.91 -7.26
C SER A 35 -7.17 10.93 -5.78
N THR A 36 -6.71 9.81 -5.24
CA THR A 36 -6.26 9.72 -3.83
C THR A 36 -4.85 10.24 -3.62
N SER A 37 -4.05 10.36 -4.69
CA SER A 37 -2.66 10.79 -4.60
C SER A 37 -2.50 12.28 -4.26
N TYR A 38 -1.44 12.62 -3.51
CA TYR A 38 -1.15 14.01 -3.15
C TYR A 38 -0.88 14.87 -4.37
N ILE A 39 -0.15 14.34 -5.35
CA ILE A 39 0.16 15.09 -6.57
C ILE A 39 -1.09 15.43 -7.36
N TYR A 40 -2.08 14.52 -7.44
CA TYR A 40 -3.32 14.78 -8.17
C TYR A 40 -4.09 16.02 -7.66
N LYS A 41 -3.93 16.32 -6.37
CA LYS A 41 -4.58 17.45 -5.68
C LYS A 41 -3.82 18.76 -5.81
N ALA A 42 -2.64 18.78 -6.43
CA ALA A 42 -1.86 19.99 -6.62
C ALA A 42 -2.53 20.92 -7.65
N GLU A 43 -2.82 22.15 -7.24
CA GLU A 43 -3.48 23.14 -8.09
C GLU A 43 -2.56 23.62 -9.23
N ARG A 44 -1.25 23.65 -8.97
CA ARG A 44 -0.25 24.11 -9.93
C ARG A 44 1.12 23.50 -9.66
N ILE A 45 1.81 23.11 -10.74
CA ILE A 45 3.17 22.57 -10.71
C ILE A 45 4.02 23.37 -11.70
N ASP A 46 5.06 24.05 -11.19
CA ASP A 46 5.96 24.90 -11.97
C ASP A 46 7.40 24.37 -12.01
N ASN A 47 7.72 23.37 -11.19
CA ASN A 47 9.08 22.89 -10.97
C ASN A 47 9.38 21.52 -11.60
N TYR A 48 8.56 21.07 -12.56
CA TYR A 48 8.83 19.86 -13.33
C TYR A 48 9.23 20.22 -14.75
N ILE A 49 10.47 19.85 -15.12
CA ILE A 49 11.02 20.21 -16.43
C ILE A 49 10.16 19.67 -17.58
N GLY A 50 9.82 20.52 -18.52
CA GLY A 50 8.97 20.19 -19.67
C GLY A 50 7.46 20.33 -19.42
N MET A 51 7.03 20.65 -18.17
CA MET A 51 5.62 20.84 -17.82
C MET A 51 5.49 22.05 -16.89
N LEU A 52 5.27 23.22 -17.47
CA LEU A 52 5.13 24.47 -16.72
C LEU A 52 3.63 24.80 -16.51
N GLY A 53 3.24 25.06 -15.27
CA GLY A 53 1.90 25.60 -14.94
C GLY A 53 0.78 24.57 -15.04
N VAL A 54 1.07 23.27 -15.12
CA VAL A 54 0.08 22.23 -15.17
C VAL A 54 -0.48 21.93 -13.77
N THR A 55 -1.72 21.47 -13.71
CA THR A 55 -2.28 20.93 -12.47
C THR A 55 -1.72 19.51 -12.21
N GLY A 56 -1.77 19.07 -10.96
CA GLY A 56 -1.38 17.69 -10.63
C GLY A 56 -2.24 16.65 -11.34
N LYS A 57 -3.53 16.95 -11.55
CA LYS A 57 -4.44 16.11 -12.34
C LYS A 57 -3.95 15.94 -13.77
N GLU A 58 -3.70 17.05 -14.48
CA GLU A 58 -3.20 17.02 -15.87
C GLU A 58 -1.87 16.27 -15.99
N MET A 59 -0.95 16.49 -15.06
CA MET A 59 0.33 15.78 -15.03
C MET A 59 0.15 14.28 -14.87
N MET A 60 -0.69 13.85 -13.93
CA MET A 60 -0.94 12.42 -13.69
C MET A 60 -1.70 11.75 -14.83
N GLU A 61 -2.61 12.47 -15.48
CA GLU A 61 -3.31 11.99 -16.69
C GLU A 61 -2.31 11.76 -17.84
N GLN A 62 -1.36 12.68 -18.06
CA GLN A 62 -0.32 12.52 -19.06
C GLN A 62 0.64 11.35 -18.74
N PHE A 63 1.08 11.22 -17.49
CA PHE A 63 1.96 10.12 -17.07
C PHE A 63 1.29 8.76 -17.23
N THR A 64 0.04 8.66 -16.82
CA THR A 64 -0.76 7.43 -16.93
C THR A 64 -1.09 7.11 -18.38
N GLY A 65 -1.43 8.13 -19.17
CA GLY A 65 -1.65 8.00 -20.62
C GLY A 65 -0.42 7.44 -21.33
N HIS A 66 0.75 8.02 -21.09
CA HIS A 66 2.03 7.53 -21.64
C HIS A 66 2.29 6.06 -21.24
N ALA A 67 2.11 5.70 -19.96
CA ALA A 67 2.32 4.33 -19.52
C ALA A 67 1.38 3.34 -20.24
N ARG A 68 0.10 3.70 -20.41
CA ARG A 68 -0.89 2.87 -21.11
C ARG A 68 -0.60 2.74 -22.61
N GLU A 69 -0.17 3.81 -23.26
CA GLU A 69 0.16 3.83 -24.69
C GLU A 69 1.26 2.85 -25.04
N ILE A 70 2.28 2.70 -24.17
CA ILE A 70 3.33 1.69 -24.36
C ILE A 70 2.96 0.31 -23.81
N GLY A 71 1.72 0.10 -23.38
CA GLY A 71 1.18 -1.19 -22.97
C GLY A 71 1.54 -1.61 -21.54
N VAL A 72 1.73 -0.65 -20.60
CA VAL A 72 1.83 -0.96 -19.17
C VAL A 72 0.44 -1.32 -18.63
N GLU A 73 0.34 -2.46 -17.98
CA GLU A 73 -0.87 -2.87 -17.26
C GLU A 73 -0.91 -2.18 -15.88
N ILE A 74 -1.93 -1.36 -15.65
CA ILE A 74 -2.18 -0.66 -14.40
C ILE A 74 -3.50 -1.17 -13.84
N GLN A 75 -3.44 -1.86 -12.71
CA GLN A 75 -4.60 -2.35 -11.98
C GLN A 75 -4.88 -1.44 -10.79
N THR A 76 -6.09 -0.92 -10.73
CA THR A 76 -6.58 -0.25 -9.51
C THR A 76 -6.95 -1.34 -8.52
N ALA A 77 -6.02 -1.62 -7.60
CA ALA A 77 -6.17 -2.63 -6.57
C ALA A 77 -5.14 -2.37 -5.45
N LYS A 78 -5.48 -2.77 -4.24
CA LYS A 78 -4.66 -2.61 -3.06
C LYS A 78 -3.81 -3.85 -2.81
N VAL A 79 -2.50 -3.69 -2.72
CA VAL A 79 -1.61 -4.73 -2.21
C VAL A 79 -1.68 -4.72 -0.69
N ILE A 80 -2.10 -5.83 -0.10
CA ILE A 80 -2.30 -5.98 1.34
C ILE A 80 -1.02 -6.40 2.03
N GLU A 81 -0.32 -7.39 1.45
CA GLU A 81 0.89 -7.98 2.02
C GLU A 81 1.73 -8.64 0.94
N ILE A 82 3.01 -8.78 1.20
CA ILE A 82 3.99 -9.41 0.30
C ILE A 82 4.75 -10.46 1.09
N PHE A 83 4.76 -11.68 0.57
CA PHE A 83 5.43 -12.82 1.19
C PHE A 83 6.66 -13.22 0.38
N PRO A 84 7.85 -13.35 1.00
CA PRO A 84 9.02 -13.90 0.33
C PRO A 84 8.84 -15.40 0.06
N MET A 85 9.08 -15.81 -1.19
CA MET A 85 8.96 -17.21 -1.66
C MET A 85 10.31 -17.76 -2.16
N GLY A 86 11.38 -17.49 -1.45
CA GLY A 86 12.74 -17.85 -1.84
C GLY A 86 13.30 -16.95 -2.93
N LYS A 87 13.15 -17.31 -4.21
CA LYS A 87 13.63 -16.50 -5.36
C LYS A 87 12.56 -15.60 -5.98
N SER A 88 11.37 -15.56 -5.42
CA SER A 88 10.23 -14.76 -5.85
C SER A 88 9.46 -14.18 -4.66
N TYR A 89 8.45 -13.40 -4.96
CA TYR A 89 7.56 -12.77 -3.99
C TYR A 89 6.12 -13.05 -4.37
N MET A 90 5.30 -13.41 -3.38
CA MET A 90 3.86 -13.54 -3.54
C MET A 90 3.17 -12.30 -2.99
N LEU A 91 2.43 -11.59 -3.82
CA LEU A 91 1.66 -10.42 -3.45
C LEU A 91 0.21 -10.84 -3.20
N ASN A 92 -0.33 -10.47 -2.04
CA ASN A 92 -1.77 -10.51 -1.79
C ASN A 92 -2.38 -9.19 -2.31
N VAL A 93 -3.13 -9.27 -3.39
CA VAL A 93 -3.80 -8.14 -4.05
C VAL A 93 -5.31 -8.36 -3.90
N GLU A 94 -5.92 -7.77 -2.86
CA GLU A 94 -7.39 -7.89 -2.62
C GLU A 94 -7.90 -9.33 -2.70
N ASN A 95 -7.19 -10.28 -2.05
CA ASN A 95 -7.45 -11.73 -2.05
C ASN A 95 -7.03 -12.50 -3.32
N GLU A 96 -6.46 -11.86 -4.31
CA GLU A 96 -5.73 -12.53 -5.39
C GLU A 96 -4.25 -12.65 -5.04
N PHE A 97 -3.67 -13.83 -5.28
CA PHE A 97 -2.26 -14.06 -5.08
C PHE A 97 -1.51 -13.98 -6.40
N ILE A 98 -0.60 -13.01 -6.51
CA ILE A 98 0.16 -12.74 -7.73
C ILE A 98 1.65 -12.91 -7.43
N GLU A 99 2.30 -13.78 -8.20
CA GLU A 99 3.74 -14.02 -8.06
C GLU A 99 4.58 -13.13 -8.97
N ALA A 100 5.65 -12.55 -8.40
CA ALA A 100 6.63 -11.74 -9.12
C ALA A 100 8.06 -12.08 -8.68
N LYS A 101 9.02 -12.02 -9.62
CA LYS A 101 10.45 -12.23 -9.33
C LYS A 101 11.06 -11.07 -8.54
N THR A 102 10.60 -9.84 -8.80
CA THR A 102 11.07 -8.63 -8.12
C THR A 102 9.91 -7.70 -7.80
N VAL A 103 10.11 -6.86 -6.80
CA VAL A 103 9.12 -5.90 -6.32
C VAL A 103 9.71 -4.49 -6.26
N ILE A 104 8.97 -3.49 -6.75
CA ILE A 104 9.30 -2.08 -6.58
C ILE A 104 8.22 -1.42 -5.72
N LEU A 105 8.60 -0.97 -4.54
CA LEU A 105 7.75 -0.24 -3.61
C LEU A 105 7.76 1.25 -4.00
N ALA A 106 6.64 1.75 -4.52
CA ALA A 106 6.46 3.13 -4.99
C ALA A 106 5.16 3.75 -4.44
N SER A 107 4.75 3.32 -3.25
CA SER A 107 3.46 3.63 -2.62
C SER A 107 3.32 5.08 -2.12
N GLY A 108 4.37 5.90 -2.26
CA GLY A 108 4.37 7.29 -1.79
C GLY A 108 4.38 7.38 -0.26
N ILE A 109 3.75 8.42 0.29
CA ILE A 109 3.61 8.61 1.74
C ILE A 109 2.26 8.05 2.16
N ALA A 110 2.27 7.00 2.97
CA ALA A 110 1.05 6.60 3.65
C ALA A 110 0.73 7.61 4.76
N LYS A 111 -0.51 8.10 4.81
CA LYS A 111 -1.01 8.87 5.96
C LYS A 111 -1.10 7.93 7.16
N THR A 112 -0.08 7.83 7.97
CA THR A 112 -0.09 6.94 9.12
C THR A 112 0.18 7.69 10.41
N SER A 113 -0.87 8.00 11.12
CA SER A 113 -0.77 7.92 12.58
C SER A 113 -0.86 6.44 12.94
N ILE A 114 0.23 5.84 13.37
CA ILE A 114 0.22 4.49 13.93
C ILE A 114 -0.47 4.60 15.29
N LEU A 115 -1.55 3.84 15.45
CA LEU A 115 -2.24 3.79 16.73
C LEU A 115 -1.38 2.99 17.72
N PRO A 116 -1.13 3.46 18.94
CA PRO A 116 -0.43 2.68 19.95
C PRO A 116 -1.05 1.28 20.09
N GLY A 117 -0.22 0.24 20.06
CA GLY A 117 -0.67 -1.17 20.02
C GLY A 117 -0.88 -1.74 18.60
N GLU A 118 -0.97 -0.91 17.56
CA GLU A 118 -1.20 -1.37 16.17
C GLU A 118 -0.13 -2.36 15.70
N ASN A 119 1.15 -2.05 15.93
CA ASN A 119 2.26 -2.92 15.55
C ASN A 119 2.36 -4.17 16.43
N GLU A 120 2.07 -4.02 17.70
CA GLU A 120 2.16 -5.09 18.69
C GLU A 120 1.14 -6.19 18.42
N PHE A 121 -0.09 -5.81 18.06
CA PHE A 121 -1.19 -6.74 17.86
C PHE A 121 -1.48 -7.06 16.38
N LEU A 122 -0.66 -6.61 15.42
CA LEU A 122 -0.83 -6.98 14.03
C LEU A 122 -0.75 -8.50 13.86
N GLY A 123 -1.79 -9.09 13.21
CA GLY A 123 -1.97 -10.55 13.11
C GLY A 123 -2.39 -11.23 14.41
N ARG A 124 -2.57 -10.46 15.50
CA ARG A 124 -3.04 -10.96 16.81
C ARG A 124 -4.25 -10.17 17.31
N GLY A 125 -5.12 -9.81 16.38
CA GLY A 125 -6.34 -9.02 16.62
C GLY A 125 -6.39 -7.70 15.86
N VAL A 126 -5.27 -7.19 15.34
CA VAL A 126 -5.24 -6.08 14.40
C VAL A 126 -5.11 -6.60 12.97
N SER A 127 -5.93 -6.09 12.06
CA SER A 127 -5.91 -6.41 10.64
C SER A 127 -6.09 -5.17 9.77
N TYR A 128 -5.56 -5.23 8.53
CA TYR A 128 -5.76 -4.22 7.48
C TYR A 128 -6.68 -4.72 6.36
N CYS A 129 -7.23 -5.94 6.49
CA CYS A 129 -8.04 -6.58 5.47
C CYS A 129 -9.26 -7.28 6.11
N ALA A 130 -10.44 -6.70 5.90
CA ALA A 130 -11.68 -7.26 6.44
C ALA A 130 -12.00 -8.62 5.82
N THR A 131 -11.88 -8.75 4.51
CA THR A 131 -12.20 -9.99 3.79
C THR A 131 -11.23 -11.12 4.07
N CYS A 132 -9.93 -10.80 4.34
CA CYS A 132 -8.92 -11.80 4.68
C CYS A 132 -9.17 -12.42 6.06
N ASP A 133 -9.34 -11.57 7.06
CA ASP A 133 -9.33 -11.98 8.47
C ASP A 133 -10.72 -11.99 9.12
N GLY A 134 -11.71 -11.34 8.52
CA GLY A 134 -13.09 -11.29 9.05
C GLY A 134 -13.67 -12.65 9.48
N PRO A 135 -13.49 -13.73 8.70
CA PRO A 135 -13.97 -15.06 9.08
C PRO A 135 -13.46 -15.58 10.44
N LEU A 136 -12.28 -15.11 10.90
CA LEU A 136 -11.70 -15.47 12.21
C LEU A 136 -12.43 -14.83 13.40
N TYR A 137 -13.26 -13.83 13.11
CA TYR A 137 -14.02 -13.06 14.10
C TYR A 137 -15.52 -13.38 14.09
N ARG A 138 -15.91 -14.48 13.47
CA ARG A 138 -17.30 -14.94 13.47
C ARG A 138 -17.84 -15.06 14.90
N GLY A 139 -19.01 -14.43 15.16
CA GLY A 139 -19.63 -14.41 16.48
C GLY A 139 -18.89 -13.62 17.55
N LYS A 140 -18.00 -12.68 17.14
CA LYS A 140 -17.26 -11.79 18.05
C LYS A 140 -17.56 -10.33 17.75
N ALA A 141 -17.29 -9.46 18.72
CA ALA A 141 -17.32 -8.03 18.52
C ALA A 141 -15.99 -7.53 17.91
N VAL A 142 -16.09 -6.64 16.91
CA VAL A 142 -14.95 -6.01 16.25
C VAL A 142 -15.18 -4.52 16.08
N VAL A 143 -14.10 -3.76 15.88
CA VAL A 143 -14.17 -2.36 15.50
C VAL A 143 -13.45 -2.12 14.19
N VAL A 144 -14.05 -1.32 13.31
CA VAL A 144 -13.45 -0.83 12.07
C VAL A 144 -13.08 0.63 12.25
N ILE A 145 -11.84 0.98 11.94
CA ILE A 145 -11.36 2.37 11.88
C ILE A 145 -11.13 2.69 10.41
N GLY A 146 -12.00 3.53 9.83
CA GLY A 146 -11.99 3.87 8.40
C GLY A 146 -11.57 5.30 8.13
N ASP A 147 -10.73 5.54 7.12
CA ASP A 147 -10.29 6.89 6.72
C ASP A 147 -10.98 7.41 5.46
N SER A 148 -11.84 6.61 4.85
CA SER A 148 -12.61 6.95 3.65
C SER A 148 -13.88 6.10 3.54
N THR A 149 -14.78 6.46 2.62
CA THR A 149 -16.02 5.73 2.34
C THR A 149 -15.77 4.29 1.86
N HIS A 150 -14.61 3.97 1.28
CA HIS A 150 -14.26 2.58 0.95
C HIS A 150 -14.22 1.65 2.17
N ALA A 151 -13.93 2.17 3.36
CA ALA A 151 -13.95 1.37 4.57
C ALA A 151 -15.38 0.96 5.00
N GLU A 152 -16.41 1.59 4.46
CA GLU A 152 -17.81 1.24 4.74
C GLU A 152 -18.18 -0.12 4.14
N GLU A 153 -17.69 -0.44 2.94
CA GLU A 153 -17.90 -1.75 2.29
C GLU A 153 -17.28 -2.87 3.14
N ASP A 154 -16.06 -2.65 3.63
CA ASP A 154 -15.37 -3.58 4.53
C ASP A 154 -16.12 -3.75 5.86
N ALA A 155 -16.66 -2.67 6.44
CA ALA A 155 -17.45 -2.72 7.66
C ALA A 155 -18.78 -3.45 7.44
N ASN A 156 -19.44 -3.24 6.32
CA ASN A 156 -20.68 -3.93 5.94
C ASN A 156 -20.44 -5.43 5.80
N TYR A 157 -19.35 -5.83 5.15
CA TYR A 157 -18.95 -7.24 5.08
C TYR A 157 -18.75 -7.85 6.48
N LEU A 158 -18.05 -7.14 7.37
CA LEU A 158 -17.86 -7.62 8.75
C LEU A 158 -19.18 -7.72 9.52
N ALA A 159 -20.18 -6.89 9.22
CA ALA A 159 -21.49 -6.98 9.84
C ALA A 159 -22.30 -8.23 9.41
N GLU A 160 -21.92 -8.87 8.31
CA GLU A 160 -22.48 -10.16 7.88
C GLU A 160 -21.84 -11.34 8.63
N VAL A 161 -20.61 -11.17 9.11
CA VAL A 161 -19.76 -12.25 9.66
C VAL A 161 -19.68 -12.19 11.18
N CYS A 162 -19.53 -10.99 11.75
CA CYS A 162 -19.31 -10.74 13.17
C CYS A 162 -20.64 -10.57 13.93
N GLU A 163 -20.60 -10.77 15.24
CA GLU A 163 -21.76 -10.55 16.12
C GLU A 163 -22.08 -9.07 16.29
N LYS A 164 -21.02 -8.25 16.44
CA LYS A 164 -21.14 -6.81 16.64
C LYS A 164 -20.02 -6.09 15.90
N VAL A 165 -20.37 -5.03 15.18
CA VAL A 165 -19.40 -4.18 14.50
C VAL A 165 -19.56 -2.74 15.00
N TYR A 166 -18.46 -2.18 15.48
CA TYR A 166 -18.33 -0.75 15.75
C TYR A 166 -17.59 -0.10 14.58
N TYR A 167 -18.01 1.10 14.18
CA TYR A 167 -17.35 1.85 13.11
C TYR A 167 -16.89 3.21 13.60
N ILE A 168 -15.59 3.50 13.46
CA ILE A 168 -14.98 4.79 13.79
C ILE A 168 -14.55 5.49 12.48
N PRO A 169 -15.38 6.40 11.96
CA PRO A 169 -15.01 7.19 10.78
C PRO A 169 -13.97 8.25 11.15
N LEU A 170 -12.88 8.32 10.40
CA LEU A 170 -11.89 9.40 10.45
C LEU A 170 -12.17 10.49 9.41
N TYR A 171 -13.35 10.49 8.82
CA TYR A 171 -13.88 11.43 7.82
C TYR A 171 -15.30 11.89 8.21
N LYS A 172 -15.89 12.84 7.47
CA LYS A 172 -17.11 13.52 7.93
C LYS A 172 -18.41 12.85 7.49
N GLU A 173 -18.54 12.49 6.22
CA GLU A 173 -19.78 12.03 5.60
C GLU A 173 -19.73 10.52 5.43
N ILE A 174 -20.71 9.83 5.98
CA ILE A 174 -20.91 8.38 5.86
C ILE A 174 -22.03 8.19 4.84
N ASP A 175 -21.80 7.36 3.82
CA ASP A 175 -22.73 7.20 2.69
C ASP A 175 -23.54 5.91 2.76
N HIS A 176 -22.90 4.76 2.99
CA HIS A 176 -23.50 3.44 2.77
C HIS A 176 -23.19 2.44 3.90
N LEU A 177 -23.41 2.82 5.16
CA LEU A 177 -23.16 1.94 6.28
C LEU A 177 -24.43 1.15 6.66
N ASP A 178 -24.29 -0.17 6.87
CA ASP A 178 -25.36 -1.06 7.32
C ASP A 178 -25.92 -0.63 8.68
N GLU A 179 -27.24 -0.69 8.85
CA GLU A 179 -27.96 -0.25 10.08
C GLU A 179 -27.56 -1.04 11.32
N ARG A 180 -27.00 -2.24 11.18
CA ARG A 180 -26.52 -3.08 12.28
C ARG A 180 -25.21 -2.56 12.89
N ILE A 181 -24.50 -1.67 12.21
CA ILE A 181 -23.20 -1.15 12.61
C ILE A 181 -23.37 0.05 13.53
N GLU A 182 -22.71 -0.01 14.68
CA GLU A 182 -22.73 1.09 15.64
C GLU A 182 -21.63 2.10 15.32
N ILE A 183 -22.04 3.33 14.98
CA ILE A 183 -21.10 4.42 14.67
C ILE A 183 -20.60 5.04 15.98
N VAL A 184 -19.27 5.04 16.15
CA VAL A 184 -18.59 5.60 17.32
C VAL A 184 -17.78 6.83 16.88
N ARG A 185 -18.28 8.03 17.19
CA ARG A 185 -17.62 9.30 16.87
C ARG A 185 -16.70 9.76 18.01
N SER A 186 -15.76 8.89 18.38
CA SER A 186 -14.74 9.17 19.39
C SER A 186 -13.36 8.83 18.83
N LYS A 187 -12.36 9.62 19.20
CA LYS A 187 -10.99 9.44 18.69
C LYS A 187 -10.35 8.19 19.32
N PRO A 188 -9.87 7.23 18.51
CA PRO A 188 -9.14 6.09 19.04
C PRO A 188 -7.78 6.55 19.61
N LYS A 189 -7.41 6.00 20.77
CA LYS A 189 -6.18 6.32 21.50
C LYS A 189 -5.17 5.20 21.48
N LYS A 190 -5.60 3.98 21.84
CA LYS A 190 -4.70 2.85 22.04
C LYS A 190 -5.45 1.53 21.88
N ILE A 191 -4.86 0.57 21.20
CA ILE A 191 -5.32 -0.82 21.18
C ILE A 191 -4.77 -1.51 22.43
N ILE A 192 -5.64 -2.21 23.15
CA ILE A 192 -5.32 -2.85 24.43
C ILE A 192 -5.53 -4.37 24.35
N GLY A 193 -4.68 -5.10 25.07
CA GLY A 193 -4.66 -6.54 25.15
C GLY A 193 -3.41 -7.04 25.87
N GLU A 194 -3.30 -8.34 26.04
CA GLU A 194 -2.07 -8.98 26.54
C GLU A 194 -1.36 -9.72 25.39
N ASN A 195 -1.85 -10.88 25.01
CA ASN A 195 -1.33 -11.67 23.88
C ASN A 195 -2.06 -11.40 22.57
N VAL A 196 -3.33 -11.04 22.67
CA VAL A 196 -4.25 -10.71 21.58
C VAL A 196 -5.01 -9.44 21.94
N VAL A 197 -5.67 -8.83 20.97
CA VAL A 197 -6.56 -7.70 21.20
C VAL A 197 -7.68 -8.08 22.15
N ALA A 198 -7.90 -7.24 23.17
CA ALA A 198 -9.03 -7.32 24.10
C ALA A 198 -9.92 -6.07 24.03
N GLY A 199 -9.45 -4.98 23.41
CA GLY A 199 -10.22 -3.77 23.30
C GLY A 199 -9.52 -2.61 22.61
N LEU A 200 -10.25 -1.51 22.49
CA LEU A 200 -9.79 -0.23 21.97
C LEU A 200 -10.13 0.89 22.96
N GLU A 201 -9.11 1.58 23.44
CA GLU A 201 -9.25 2.79 24.25
C GLU A 201 -9.58 3.98 23.34
N LEU A 202 -10.61 4.73 23.71
CA LEU A 202 -11.06 5.95 23.06
C LEU A 202 -10.75 7.18 23.91
N ALA A 203 -11.12 8.37 23.42
CA ALA A 203 -10.90 9.62 24.15
C ALA A 203 -11.57 9.64 25.52
N GLU A 204 -12.79 9.11 25.63
CA GLU A 204 -13.64 9.20 26.84
C GLU A 204 -14.19 7.85 27.31
N SER A 205 -13.88 6.76 26.59
CA SER A 205 -14.44 5.43 26.88
C SER A 205 -13.50 4.33 26.35
N SER A 206 -13.93 3.08 26.44
CA SER A 206 -13.27 1.95 25.79
C SER A 206 -14.30 1.03 25.15
N LEU A 207 -13.90 0.31 24.12
CA LEU A 207 -14.67 -0.76 23.48
C LEU A 207 -14.02 -2.09 23.79
N GLU A 208 -14.80 -3.04 24.26
CA GLU A 208 -14.38 -4.43 24.39
C GLU A 208 -14.59 -5.11 23.03
N VAL A 209 -13.52 -5.45 22.34
CA VAL A 209 -13.52 -6.06 21.01
C VAL A 209 -12.42 -7.08 20.88
N SER A 210 -12.68 -8.12 20.10
CA SER A 210 -11.69 -9.16 19.80
C SER A 210 -10.83 -8.82 18.58
N GLY A 211 -11.24 -7.83 17.78
CA GLY A 211 -10.52 -7.41 16.58
C GLY A 211 -10.65 -5.92 16.30
N VAL A 212 -9.57 -5.34 15.78
CA VAL A 212 -9.48 -3.95 15.31
C VAL A 212 -9.05 -3.97 13.85
N PHE A 213 -9.98 -3.64 12.98
CA PHE A 213 -9.74 -3.54 11.53
C PHE A 213 -9.42 -2.09 11.18
N ILE A 214 -8.19 -1.85 10.74
CA ILE A 214 -7.72 -0.50 10.36
C ILE A 214 -7.73 -0.38 8.85
N ILE A 215 -8.86 0.04 8.32
CA ILE A 215 -9.10 0.12 6.87
C ILE A 215 -8.77 1.53 6.39
N LYS A 216 -7.60 1.65 5.77
CA LYS A 216 -7.08 2.91 5.21
C LYS A 216 -6.85 2.75 3.72
N GLU A 217 -6.93 3.86 2.98
CA GLU A 217 -6.64 3.90 1.53
C GLU A 217 -5.22 3.38 1.21
N SER A 218 -4.27 3.56 2.11
CA SER A 218 -2.91 3.08 1.92
C SER A 218 -2.34 2.39 3.16
N ILE A 219 -1.73 1.25 2.95
CA ILE A 219 -0.95 0.54 3.96
C ILE A 219 0.46 1.16 4.00
N PRO A 220 1.04 1.40 5.19
CA PRO A 220 2.44 1.82 5.27
C PRO A 220 3.36 0.85 4.53
N THR A 221 4.25 1.37 3.71
CA THR A 221 5.19 0.54 2.94
C THR A 221 5.97 -0.43 3.83
N SER A 222 6.33 0.01 5.03
CA SER A 222 7.01 -0.81 6.05
C SER A 222 6.21 -2.01 6.55
N LYS A 223 4.91 -2.05 6.27
CA LYS A 223 4.01 -3.12 6.68
C LYS A 223 3.70 -4.12 5.56
N LEU A 224 3.97 -3.73 4.32
CA LEU A 224 3.72 -4.58 3.17
C LEU A 224 4.61 -5.81 3.12
N LEU A 225 5.82 -5.74 3.67
CA LEU A 225 6.81 -6.81 3.58
C LEU A 225 7.59 -6.91 4.89
N ALA A 226 7.49 -8.07 5.54
CA ALA A 226 8.21 -8.35 6.78
C ALA A 226 9.74 -8.31 6.58
N GLY A 227 10.46 -7.76 7.55
CA GLY A 227 11.92 -7.64 7.51
C GLY A 227 12.46 -6.45 6.70
N LEU A 228 11.60 -5.63 6.12
CA LEU A 228 12.01 -4.42 5.42
C LEU A 228 12.59 -3.39 6.40
N GLU A 229 13.82 -2.92 6.15
CA GLU A 229 14.44 -1.89 6.97
C GLU A 229 13.87 -0.50 6.66
N VAL A 230 13.60 0.25 7.72
CA VAL A 230 13.07 1.61 7.65
C VAL A 230 13.88 2.58 8.52
N ASP A 231 13.81 3.88 8.17
CA ASP A 231 14.26 5.00 8.99
C ASP A 231 13.05 5.92 9.21
N GLY A 232 12.49 5.85 10.42
CA GLY A 232 11.18 6.43 10.69
C GLY A 232 10.08 5.78 9.82
N ALA A 233 9.45 6.57 8.97
CA ALA A 233 8.44 6.10 8.02
C ALA A 233 9.01 5.78 6.62
N ALA A 234 10.29 6.09 6.37
CA ALA A 234 10.92 5.92 5.08
C ALA A 234 11.56 4.53 4.95
N VAL A 235 11.40 3.89 3.80
CA VAL A 235 12.13 2.67 3.46
C VAL A 235 13.60 3.02 3.23
N LYS A 236 14.50 2.32 3.92
CA LYS A 236 15.94 2.46 3.69
C LYS A 236 16.33 1.89 2.34
N VAL A 237 17.00 2.70 1.54
CA VAL A 237 17.57 2.29 0.27
C VAL A 237 19.00 2.80 0.11
N ASN A 238 19.79 2.11 -0.68
CA ASN A 238 21.07 2.61 -1.14
C ASN A 238 20.90 3.56 -2.35
N ARG A 239 22.00 4.04 -2.93
CA ARG A 239 21.97 4.93 -4.12
C ARG A 239 21.35 4.29 -5.36
N MET A 240 21.27 2.97 -5.38
CA MET A 240 20.70 2.20 -6.48
C MET A 240 19.23 1.81 -6.21
N MET A 241 18.62 2.41 -5.20
CA MET A 241 17.24 2.15 -4.78
C MET A 241 17.01 0.71 -4.29
N GLU A 242 18.07 -0.01 -3.93
CA GLU A 242 17.98 -1.35 -3.36
C GLU A 242 17.67 -1.27 -1.86
N THR A 243 16.76 -2.12 -1.41
CA THR A 243 16.48 -2.32 0.02
C THR A 243 17.44 -3.36 0.61
N ASN A 244 17.25 -3.71 1.88
CA ASN A 244 17.96 -4.83 2.53
C ASN A 244 17.49 -6.22 2.04
N LEU A 245 16.38 -6.30 1.28
CA LEU A 245 15.82 -7.56 0.80
C LEU A 245 16.16 -7.76 -0.67
N PRO A 246 16.74 -8.93 -1.07
CA PRO A 246 17.14 -9.20 -2.44
C PRO A 246 15.96 -9.11 -3.42
N GLY A 247 16.11 -8.38 -4.53
CA GLY A 247 15.05 -8.22 -5.54
C GLY A 247 13.92 -7.28 -5.14
N VAL A 248 14.03 -6.60 -3.99
CA VAL A 248 13.09 -5.56 -3.54
C VAL A 248 13.74 -4.19 -3.59
N TYR A 249 13.06 -3.27 -4.24
CA TYR A 249 13.48 -1.88 -4.45
C TYR A 249 12.42 -0.94 -3.88
N ALA A 250 12.81 0.29 -3.55
CA ALA A 250 11.84 1.32 -3.21
C ALA A 250 12.19 2.64 -3.90
N ALA A 251 11.17 3.44 -4.28
CA ALA A 251 11.36 4.67 -5.02
C ALA A 251 10.24 5.70 -4.73
N GLY A 252 10.58 6.96 -4.82
CA GLY A 252 9.68 8.07 -4.60
C GLY A 252 9.57 8.45 -3.12
N ASP A 253 8.42 8.99 -2.73
CA ASP A 253 8.25 9.58 -1.41
C ASP A 253 8.31 8.56 -0.25
N CYS A 254 8.10 7.27 -0.54
CA CYS A 254 8.27 6.21 0.45
C CYS A 254 9.74 6.01 0.88
N THR A 255 10.72 6.56 0.16
CA THR A 255 12.15 6.55 0.53
C THR A 255 12.56 7.79 1.33
N GLY A 256 11.63 8.69 1.61
CA GLY A 256 11.88 9.91 2.38
C GLY A 256 12.03 11.19 1.55
N LYS A 257 12.36 12.28 2.24
CA LYS A 257 12.52 13.62 1.63
C LYS A 257 13.71 13.70 0.65
N PRO A 258 13.68 14.67 -0.29
CA PRO A 258 12.62 15.65 -0.55
C PRO A 258 11.44 15.04 -1.30
N PHE A 259 10.21 15.49 -1.01
CA PHE A 259 8.99 15.04 -1.70
C PHE A 259 8.81 15.83 -2.98
N GLN A 260 9.42 15.36 -4.05
CA GLN A 260 9.45 16.02 -5.35
C GLN A 260 9.16 15.05 -6.49
N VAL A 261 8.37 15.49 -7.46
CA VAL A 261 8.00 14.68 -8.62
C VAL A 261 9.25 14.24 -9.40
N ALA A 262 10.18 15.15 -9.63
CA ALA A 262 11.42 14.86 -10.37
C ALA A 262 12.28 13.80 -9.65
N LYS A 263 12.37 13.86 -8.30
CA LYS A 263 13.04 12.83 -7.50
C LYS A 263 12.34 11.48 -7.69
N ALA A 264 11.03 11.45 -7.52
CA ALA A 264 10.24 10.23 -7.62
C ALA A 264 10.40 9.56 -8.99
N VAL A 265 10.33 10.33 -10.08
CA VAL A 265 10.54 9.83 -11.45
C VAL A 265 11.97 9.27 -11.63
N GLY A 266 13.00 9.99 -11.16
CA GLY A 266 14.39 9.55 -11.25
C GLY A 266 14.67 8.28 -10.45
N GLU A 267 14.16 8.20 -9.22
CA GLU A 267 14.31 7.01 -8.39
C GLU A 267 13.57 5.80 -8.96
N GLY A 268 12.35 5.99 -9.52
CA GLY A 268 11.61 4.93 -10.20
C GLY A 268 12.39 4.33 -11.37
N SER A 269 12.99 5.19 -12.19
CA SER A 269 13.86 4.76 -13.29
C SER A 269 15.10 4.00 -12.78
N THR A 270 15.74 4.48 -11.71
CA THR A 270 16.90 3.82 -11.09
C THR A 270 16.52 2.44 -10.55
N ALA A 271 15.45 2.36 -9.77
CA ALA A 271 14.97 1.12 -9.16
C ALA A 271 14.72 0.02 -10.20
N VAL A 272 14.01 0.35 -11.28
CA VAL A 272 13.69 -0.65 -12.31
C VAL A 272 14.91 -1.09 -13.11
N LEU A 273 15.87 -0.22 -13.36
CA LEU A 273 17.12 -0.61 -14.02
C LEU A 273 17.91 -1.62 -13.18
N GLN A 274 17.92 -1.46 -11.86
CA GLN A 274 18.53 -2.42 -10.95
C GLN A 274 17.72 -3.73 -10.88
N ALA A 275 16.39 -3.66 -10.83
CA ALA A 275 15.55 -4.85 -10.91
C ALA A 275 15.81 -5.65 -12.20
N VAL A 276 15.97 -4.98 -13.34
CA VAL A 276 16.34 -5.61 -14.62
C VAL A 276 17.73 -6.26 -14.56
N SER A 277 18.70 -5.60 -13.93
CA SER A 277 20.05 -6.15 -13.74
C SER A 277 20.01 -7.42 -12.89
N TYR A 278 19.30 -7.39 -11.78
CA TYR A 278 19.08 -8.53 -10.89
C TYR A 278 18.42 -9.72 -11.62
N LEU A 279 17.36 -9.47 -12.37
CA LEU A 279 16.68 -10.49 -13.19
C LEU A 279 17.61 -11.14 -14.23
N ASN A 280 18.48 -10.33 -14.84
CA ASN A 280 19.44 -10.85 -15.79
C ASN A 280 20.51 -11.72 -15.12
N ALA A 281 20.91 -11.40 -13.87
CA ALA A 281 21.83 -12.23 -13.09
C ALA A 281 21.17 -13.57 -12.72
N LEU A 282 19.94 -13.55 -12.20
CA LEU A 282 19.17 -14.78 -11.89
C LEU A 282 19.06 -15.70 -13.11
N ASN A 283 18.74 -15.16 -14.28
CA ASN A 283 18.60 -15.95 -15.50
C ASN A 283 19.94 -16.56 -15.98
N ARG A 284 21.09 -15.95 -15.65
CA ARG A 284 22.42 -16.51 -15.93
C ARG A 284 22.74 -17.67 -15.00
N GLU A 285 22.45 -17.51 -13.69
CA GLU A 285 22.65 -18.58 -12.70
C GLU A 285 21.79 -19.81 -13.01
N GLU A 286 20.52 -19.61 -13.38
CA GLU A 286 19.63 -20.71 -13.78
C GLU A 286 20.16 -21.48 -14.98
N LYS A 287 20.78 -20.79 -15.96
CA LYS A 287 21.37 -21.44 -17.14
C LYS A 287 22.70 -22.16 -16.87
N LEU A 288 23.43 -21.76 -15.81
CA LEU A 288 24.68 -22.40 -15.42
C LEU A 288 24.46 -23.63 -14.54
N ASN A 289 23.28 -23.74 -13.92
CA ASN A 289 22.90 -24.86 -13.06
C ASN A 289 22.06 -25.94 -13.80
N LEU A 290 21.85 -25.78 -15.11
CA LEU A 290 21.26 -26.74 -16.03
C LEU A 290 22.37 -27.37 -16.91
#